data_abefe7f29b7a97ca3e0502ea68bdada8
#
_entry.id   abefe7f29b7a97ca3e0502ea68bdada8
#
_cell.length_a   1.000
_cell.length_b   1.000
_cell.length_c   1.000
_cell.angle_alpha   90.00
_cell.angle_beta   90.00
_cell.angle_gamma   90.00
#
_symmetry.space_group_name_H-M   'P 1'
#
loop_
_entity.id
_entity.type
_entity.pdbx_description
1 polymer ?
#
loop_
_entity_poly.entity_id
_entity_poly.type
_entity_poly.pdbx_seq_one_letter_code
_entity_poly.pdbx_strand_id
1 'polypeptide(L)'
;MTLFSSRRFSGSSSSSSRFLLSSVLALGLGLSASAMAQVTVPVPANVVNIAASGFLEVPQDWLSMSLNTTREGSDAVTVQNQLKQALDAALAVARANAKPQQLEVRTGQFSLYPRYSSNGKINGWQGSTELVLEGRDFALISATAGKIQTLTMSGTSFSLSRDARRKLESDVQALAIERFKARADEVSKGFGFSGYSLREINVSSADQEVRPFQPRAMAMEAKAAMSDAAVPVEAGKSTVNVTVSGSIQLK
;
A
#
# COMPACT_ATOMS: atom_id res chain seq x y z
N MET A 1 -5.39 18.76 -43.67
CA MET A 1 -4.67 18.77 -44.97
C MET A 1 -3.91 17.45 -45.06
N THR A 2 -4.27 16.72 -46.10
CA THR A 2 -3.73 15.47 -46.67
C THR A 2 -3.99 14.19 -45.85
N LEU A 3 -5.00 13.38 -46.16
CA LEU A 3 -5.43 12.58 -47.32
C LEU A 3 -4.38 11.57 -47.83
N PHE A 4 -4.83 10.34 -47.92
CA PHE A 4 -4.53 9.27 -48.86
C PHE A 4 -4.47 7.92 -48.15
N SER A 5 -5.01 6.81 -48.61
CA SER A 5 -5.71 6.43 -49.85
C SER A 5 -6.05 4.94 -49.73
N SER A 6 -7.20 4.62 -50.17
CA SER A 6 -7.74 3.29 -50.43
C SER A 6 -6.98 2.51 -51.51
N ARG A 7 -6.91 1.18 -51.42
CA ARG A 7 -6.94 0.33 -52.65
C ARG A 7 -7.76 -0.93 -52.46
N ARG A 8 -8.86 -0.96 -53.21
CA ARG A 8 -9.58 -2.17 -53.63
C ARG A 8 -8.77 -2.84 -54.74
N PHE A 9 -8.82 -4.15 -54.78
CA PHE A 9 -8.62 -4.87 -56.04
C PHE A 9 -9.71 -5.92 -56.22
N SER A 10 -10.41 -5.79 -57.36
CA SER A 10 -11.45 -6.60 -57.96
C SER A 10 -10.83 -7.40 -59.10
N GLY A 11 -11.38 -8.57 -59.39
CA GLY A 11 -11.14 -9.34 -60.59
C GLY A 11 -11.57 -10.78 -60.38
N SER A 12 -12.72 -11.26 -60.71
CA SER A 12 -13.47 -11.50 -61.94
C SER A 12 -12.86 -12.56 -62.83
N SER A 13 -13.75 -13.47 -63.15
CA SER A 13 -13.96 -14.29 -64.35
C SER A 13 -13.57 -15.77 -64.16
N SER A 14 -14.56 -16.67 -64.14
CA SER A 14 -15.35 -17.29 -65.24
C SER A 14 -14.62 -18.41 -65.90
N SER A 15 -15.17 -19.56 -65.96
CA SER A 15 -15.64 -20.29 -67.11
C SER A 15 -15.51 -21.81 -66.97
N SER A 16 -16.65 -22.45 -66.90
CA SER A 16 -17.18 -23.52 -67.77
C SER A 16 -16.36 -24.79 -68.07
N SER A 17 -16.98 -25.88 -67.82
CA SER A 17 -17.42 -26.97 -68.68
C SER A 17 -16.95 -28.39 -68.32
N ARG A 18 -17.94 -29.21 -68.00
CA ARG A 18 -18.42 -30.44 -68.63
C ARG A 18 -17.67 -31.78 -68.43
N PHE A 19 -18.51 -32.74 -67.94
CA PHE A 19 -18.59 -34.18 -68.24
C PHE A 19 -17.41 -35.07 -67.80
N LEU A 20 -17.64 -36.10 -67.00
CA LEU A 20 -18.27 -37.38 -67.33
C LEU A 20 -18.34 -38.29 -66.06
N LEU A 21 -19.41 -39.00 -65.99
CA LEU A 21 -19.71 -40.24 -65.29
C LEU A 21 -18.48 -41.12 -64.96
N SER A 22 -18.41 -41.66 -63.74
CA SER A 22 -18.47 -43.13 -63.52
C SER A 22 -18.17 -43.52 -62.08
N SER A 23 -19.06 -44.35 -61.55
CA SER A 23 -18.81 -45.49 -60.64
C SER A 23 -18.50 -45.26 -59.16
N VAL A 24 -19.55 -45.34 -58.39
CA VAL A 24 -19.82 -46.18 -57.24
C VAL A 24 -18.59 -46.85 -56.61
N LEU A 25 -18.20 -46.41 -55.43
CA LEU A 25 -17.71 -47.25 -54.36
C LEU A 25 -18.12 -46.64 -53.02
N ALA A 26 -19.14 -47.20 -52.40
CA ALA A 26 -19.57 -46.87 -51.06
C ALA A 26 -18.52 -47.42 -50.09
N LEU A 27 -17.68 -46.52 -49.57
CA LEU A 27 -16.88 -46.85 -48.38
C LEU A 27 -17.43 -46.02 -47.21
N GLY A 28 -18.16 -46.75 -46.35
CA GLY A 28 -18.70 -46.23 -45.12
C GLY A 28 -17.60 -45.81 -44.16
N LEU A 29 -17.31 -44.49 -44.14
CA LEU A 29 -16.56 -43.93 -43.05
C LEU A 29 -17.55 -43.70 -41.90
N GLY A 30 -17.51 -44.65 -40.93
CA GLY A 30 -18.13 -44.43 -39.64
C GLY A 30 -17.53 -43.19 -38.93
N LEU A 31 -18.23 -42.06 -38.96
CA LEU A 31 -17.97 -40.94 -38.03
C LEU A 31 -18.26 -41.44 -36.62
N SER A 32 -17.24 -41.94 -35.97
CA SER A 32 -17.25 -42.08 -34.49
C SER A 32 -17.35 -40.68 -33.90
N ALA A 33 -18.53 -40.16 -33.68
CA ALA A 33 -18.76 -39.00 -32.85
C ALA A 33 -18.33 -39.38 -31.43
N SER A 34 -17.08 -39.01 -31.07
CA SER A 34 -16.65 -39.05 -29.68
C SER A 34 -17.52 -38.04 -28.92
N ALA A 35 -18.59 -38.55 -28.30
CA ALA A 35 -19.38 -37.80 -27.33
C ALA A 35 -18.40 -37.44 -26.18
N MET A 36 -17.89 -36.23 -26.18
CA MET A 36 -17.24 -35.65 -24.99
C MET A 36 -18.33 -35.58 -23.93
N ALA A 37 -18.33 -36.54 -23.04
CA ALA A 37 -19.15 -36.47 -21.83
C ALA A 37 -18.67 -35.27 -21.05
N GLN A 38 -19.40 -34.17 -21.10
CA GLN A 38 -19.22 -33.05 -20.19
C GLN A 38 -19.51 -33.62 -18.80
N VAL A 39 -18.41 -33.76 -18.02
CA VAL A 39 -18.53 -34.03 -16.58
C VAL A 39 -19.18 -32.81 -15.95
N THR A 40 -20.50 -32.80 -15.85
CA THR A 40 -21.22 -31.83 -15.05
C THR A 40 -20.86 -32.11 -13.60
N VAL A 41 -19.92 -31.32 -13.06
CA VAL A 41 -19.65 -31.31 -11.62
C VAL A 41 -20.94 -30.83 -10.94
N PRO A 42 -21.58 -31.65 -10.08
CA PRO A 42 -22.78 -31.23 -9.41
C PRO A 42 -22.55 -29.93 -8.63
N VAL A 43 -23.38 -28.94 -8.82
CA VAL A 43 -23.33 -27.71 -8.01
C VAL A 43 -23.55 -28.16 -6.55
N PRO A 44 -22.64 -27.85 -5.64
CA PRO A 44 -22.77 -28.28 -4.26
C PRO A 44 -24.03 -27.67 -3.62
N ALA A 45 -24.91 -28.51 -3.09
CA ALA A 45 -26.09 -28.06 -2.34
C ALA A 45 -25.68 -27.57 -0.94
N ASN A 46 -26.53 -26.73 -0.33
CA ASN A 46 -26.38 -26.26 1.07
C ASN A 46 -25.08 -25.54 1.34
N VAL A 47 -24.57 -24.74 0.38
CA VAL A 47 -23.35 -23.92 0.55
C VAL A 47 -23.75 -22.50 0.93
N VAL A 48 -23.12 -22.00 1.98
CA VAL A 48 -23.32 -20.62 2.46
C VAL A 48 -21.98 -19.90 2.51
N ASN A 49 -21.97 -18.65 2.02
CA ASN A 49 -20.82 -17.76 2.16
C ASN A 49 -21.03 -16.88 3.40
N ILE A 50 -20.03 -16.86 4.27
CA ILE A 50 -20.05 -16.07 5.49
C ILE A 50 -18.75 -15.27 5.63
N ALA A 51 -18.81 -14.20 6.39
CA ALA A 51 -17.64 -13.41 6.76
C ALA A 51 -17.80 -12.91 8.20
N ALA A 52 -16.66 -12.81 8.88
CA ALA A 52 -16.58 -12.22 10.21
C ALA A 52 -15.28 -11.41 10.33
N SER A 53 -15.33 -10.32 11.07
CA SER A 53 -14.17 -9.47 11.30
C SER A 53 -13.85 -9.39 12.79
N GLY A 54 -12.55 -9.42 13.10
CA GLY A 54 -12.00 -9.03 14.38
C GLY A 54 -11.33 -7.68 14.27
N PHE A 55 -11.36 -6.87 15.31
CA PHE A 55 -10.59 -5.64 15.42
C PHE A 55 -10.17 -5.38 16.85
N LEU A 56 -9.01 -4.75 17.00
CA LEU A 56 -8.52 -4.22 18.28
C LEU A 56 -7.96 -2.81 18.05
N GLU A 57 -8.20 -1.95 19.02
CA GLU A 57 -7.69 -0.58 19.07
C GLU A 57 -6.64 -0.48 20.16
N VAL A 58 -5.46 0.05 19.82
CA VAL A 58 -4.35 0.20 20.74
C VAL A 58 -3.68 1.56 20.58
N PRO A 59 -3.05 2.11 21.64
CA PRO A 59 -2.23 3.31 21.54
C PRO A 59 -1.08 3.09 20.54
N GLN A 60 -0.76 4.12 19.78
CA GLN A 60 0.43 4.12 18.91
C GLN A 60 1.69 4.22 19.77
N ASP A 61 2.67 3.34 19.51
CA ASP A 61 3.90 3.20 20.28
C ASP A 61 5.17 3.58 19.49
N TRP A 62 5.01 4.15 18.29
CA TRP A 62 6.09 4.54 17.41
C TRP A 62 5.88 5.95 16.89
N LEU A 63 6.86 6.83 17.14
CA LEU A 63 6.93 8.19 16.65
C LEU A 63 7.92 8.27 15.49
N SER A 64 7.58 9.01 14.44
CA SER A 64 8.49 9.39 13.37
C SER A 64 8.43 10.91 13.17
N MET A 65 9.59 11.57 13.29
CA MET A 65 9.75 13.00 13.04
C MET A 65 10.68 13.23 11.86
N SER A 66 10.21 13.97 10.88
CA SER A 66 10.98 14.38 9.70
C SER A 66 11.48 15.80 9.88
N LEU A 67 12.78 16.01 9.63
CA LEU A 67 13.43 17.30 9.60
C LEU A 67 14.05 17.50 8.24
N ASN A 68 13.84 18.65 7.61
CA ASN A 68 14.42 18.93 6.31
C ASN A 68 15.05 20.32 6.24
N THR A 69 15.82 20.54 5.18
CA THR A 69 16.27 21.87 4.77
C THR A 69 16.37 21.96 3.26
N THR A 70 16.16 23.15 2.74
CA THR A 70 16.29 23.46 1.32
C THR A 70 17.41 24.49 1.15
N ARG A 71 18.21 24.36 0.09
CA ARG A 71 19.23 25.33 -0.31
C ARG A 71 19.09 25.64 -1.79
N GLU A 72 19.40 26.89 -2.12
CA GLU A 72 19.39 27.38 -3.49
C GLU A 72 20.69 28.12 -3.80
N GLY A 73 21.12 28.09 -5.05
CA GLY A 73 22.33 28.75 -5.50
C GLY A 73 22.51 28.69 -7.01
N SER A 74 23.50 29.40 -7.51
CA SER A 74 23.81 29.40 -8.95
C SER A 74 24.60 28.17 -9.41
N ASP A 75 25.25 27.46 -8.49
CA ASP A 75 26.13 26.33 -8.77
C ASP A 75 25.63 25.06 -8.05
N ALA A 76 25.52 23.94 -8.77
CA ALA A 76 25.05 22.67 -8.27
C ALA A 76 25.94 22.09 -7.15
N VAL A 77 27.25 22.17 -7.32
CA VAL A 77 28.21 21.60 -6.37
C VAL A 77 28.21 22.38 -5.05
N THR A 78 28.07 23.69 -5.12
CA THR A 78 27.94 24.55 -3.93
C THR A 78 26.65 24.21 -3.16
N VAL A 79 25.51 24.08 -3.83
CA VAL A 79 24.23 23.70 -3.18
C VAL A 79 24.33 22.31 -2.56
N GLN A 80 24.89 21.35 -3.28
CA GLN A 80 25.10 19.99 -2.79
C GLN A 80 25.98 19.94 -1.53
N ASN A 81 27.08 20.70 -1.52
CA ASN A 81 27.97 20.75 -0.36
C ASN A 81 27.28 21.38 0.86
N GLN A 82 26.48 22.44 0.67
CA GLN A 82 25.74 23.08 1.76
C GLN A 82 24.70 22.10 2.35
N LEU A 83 23.99 21.34 1.51
CA LEU A 83 23.03 20.33 1.96
C LEU A 83 23.73 19.21 2.73
N LYS A 84 24.85 18.73 2.21
CA LYS A 84 25.65 17.69 2.89
C LYS A 84 26.14 18.18 4.25
N GLN A 85 26.67 19.37 4.33
CA GLN A 85 27.16 19.95 5.59
C GLN A 85 26.05 20.10 6.62
N ALA A 86 24.84 20.55 6.19
CA ALA A 86 23.68 20.66 7.07
C ALA A 86 23.24 19.29 7.58
N LEU A 87 23.21 18.28 6.72
CA LEU A 87 22.83 16.92 7.06
C LEU A 87 23.87 16.26 7.98
N ASP A 88 25.18 16.42 7.70
CA ASP A 88 26.26 15.84 8.52
C ASP A 88 26.22 16.39 9.94
N ALA A 89 25.99 17.70 10.11
CA ALA A 89 25.83 18.31 11.43
C ALA A 89 24.60 17.77 12.18
N ALA A 90 23.46 17.62 11.50
CA ALA A 90 22.26 17.03 12.08
C ALA A 90 22.46 15.57 12.47
N LEU A 91 23.11 14.78 11.61
CA LEU A 91 23.46 13.38 11.87
C LEU A 91 24.37 13.23 13.08
N ALA A 92 25.34 14.12 13.28
CA ALA A 92 26.22 14.10 14.46
C ALA A 92 25.41 14.22 15.76
N VAL A 93 24.47 15.17 15.82
CA VAL A 93 23.59 15.35 16.99
C VAL A 93 22.67 14.14 17.19
N ALA A 94 22.05 13.65 16.12
CA ALA A 94 21.11 12.54 16.18
C ALA A 94 21.79 11.24 16.63
N ARG A 95 22.93 10.89 16.04
CA ARG A 95 23.68 9.66 16.37
C ARG A 95 24.23 9.64 17.79
N ALA A 96 24.60 10.78 18.35
CA ALA A 96 25.04 10.88 19.73
C ALA A 96 23.95 10.50 20.75
N ASN A 97 22.68 10.60 20.34
CA ASN A 97 21.53 10.26 21.17
C ASN A 97 20.82 8.95 20.74
N ALA A 98 21.30 8.31 19.66
CA ALA A 98 20.68 7.11 19.11
C ALA A 98 20.75 5.93 20.08
N LYS A 99 19.62 5.22 20.21
CA LYS A 99 19.50 4.00 21.03
C LYS A 99 18.56 3.04 20.29
N PRO A 100 18.90 1.75 20.17
CA PRO A 100 18.07 0.77 19.49
C PRO A 100 16.61 0.80 19.99
N GLN A 101 15.66 0.84 19.07
CA GLN A 101 14.21 0.91 19.29
C GLN A 101 13.69 2.18 20.00
N GLN A 102 14.52 2.91 20.73
CA GLN A 102 14.15 4.14 21.43
C GLN A 102 14.29 5.37 20.53
N LEU A 103 15.45 5.51 19.87
CA LEU A 103 15.74 6.54 18.88
C LEU A 103 16.58 5.94 17.77
N GLU A 104 15.98 5.71 16.63
CA GLU A 104 16.64 5.33 15.39
C GLU A 104 16.78 6.53 14.46
N VAL A 105 17.88 6.57 13.70
CA VAL A 105 18.22 7.69 12.83
C VAL A 105 18.31 7.19 11.40
N ARG A 106 17.57 7.81 10.50
CA ARG A 106 17.57 7.49 9.08
C ARG A 106 17.64 8.75 8.23
N THR A 107 18.49 8.74 7.21
CA THR A 107 18.45 9.78 6.17
C THR A 107 17.23 9.53 5.27
N GLY A 108 16.47 10.59 5.01
CA GLY A 108 15.36 10.60 4.08
C GLY A 108 15.80 10.94 2.66
N GLN A 109 14.99 11.72 1.98
CA GLN A 109 15.26 12.12 0.61
C GLN A 109 16.42 13.11 0.54
N PHE A 110 17.28 12.95 -0.48
CA PHE A 110 18.24 13.94 -0.91
C PHE A 110 17.98 14.25 -2.39
N SER A 111 17.75 15.51 -2.72
CA SER A 111 17.40 15.91 -4.07
C SER A 111 18.13 17.19 -4.48
N LEU A 112 18.40 17.32 -5.79
CA LEU A 112 19.00 18.51 -6.41
C LEU A 112 18.41 18.65 -7.81
N TYR A 113 17.83 19.82 -8.11
CA TYR A 113 17.16 20.12 -9.38
C TYR A 113 17.65 21.45 -9.95
N PRO A 114 17.78 21.55 -11.28
CA PRO A 114 18.00 22.84 -11.93
C PRO A 114 16.76 23.70 -11.85
N ARG A 115 16.93 24.98 -11.66
CA ARG A 115 15.89 26.01 -11.78
C ARG A 115 16.00 26.64 -13.18
N TYR A 116 14.87 26.86 -13.79
CA TYR A 116 14.82 27.45 -15.14
C TYR A 116 14.23 28.85 -15.10
N SER A 117 14.78 29.74 -15.87
CA SER A 117 14.22 31.07 -16.15
C SER A 117 13.08 30.96 -17.16
N SER A 118 12.32 32.04 -17.34
CA SER A 118 11.18 32.11 -18.28
C SER A 118 11.55 31.80 -19.75
N ASN A 119 12.82 31.97 -20.11
CA ASN A 119 13.35 31.67 -21.45
C ASN A 119 13.92 30.23 -21.57
N GLY A 120 13.67 29.35 -20.59
CA GLY A 120 14.08 27.96 -20.60
C GLY A 120 15.56 27.69 -20.30
N LYS A 121 16.34 28.69 -19.89
CA LYS A 121 17.75 28.49 -19.49
C LYS A 121 17.84 28.23 -17.99
N ILE A 122 18.80 27.37 -17.59
CA ILE A 122 19.11 27.14 -16.18
C ILE A 122 19.60 28.46 -15.58
N ASN A 123 18.95 28.93 -14.53
CA ASN A 123 19.30 30.16 -13.79
C ASN A 123 19.71 29.86 -12.34
N GLY A 124 19.84 28.62 -11.95
CA GLY A 124 20.24 28.21 -10.62
C GLY A 124 19.90 26.77 -10.33
N TRP A 125 20.16 26.38 -9.11
CA TRP A 125 19.92 25.03 -8.57
C TRP A 125 19.20 25.14 -7.24
N GLN A 126 18.33 24.21 -6.99
CA GLN A 126 17.63 24.04 -5.72
C GLN A 126 17.72 22.59 -5.29
N GLY A 127 18.01 22.36 -4.03
CA GLY A 127 18.01 21.02 -3.48
C GLY A 127 17.46 20.98 -2.07
N SER A 128 17.14 19.77 -1.63
CA SER A 128 16.67 19.51 -0.28
C SER A 128 17.28 18.23 0.28
N THR A 129 17.39 18.16 1.58
CA THR A 129 17.78 16.94 2.31
C THR A 129 16.90 16.75 3.53
N GLU A 130 16.72 15.49 3.92
CA GLU A 130 15.84 15.10 5.01
C GLU A 130 16.57 14.15 5.97
N LEU A 131 16.31 14.32 7.25
CA LEU A 131 16.64 13.42 8.34
C LEU A 131 15.36 12.95 9.01
N VAL A 132 15.27 11.66 9.30
CA VAL A 132 14.15 11.08 10.02
C VAL A 132 14.64 10.50 11.34
N LEU A 133 13.99 10.91 12.42
CA LEU A 133 14.18 10.40 13.77
C LEU A 133 12.94 9.58 14.12
N GLU A 134 13.12 8.32 14.47
CA GLU A 134 11.99 7.45 14.76
C GLU A 134 12.26 6.49 15.93
N GLY A 135 11.21 6.04 16.62
CA GLY A 135 11.35 5.12 17.74
C GLY A 135 10.21 5.19 18.75
N ARG A 136 10.45 4.56 19.91
CA ARG A 136 9.46 4.46 20.98
C ARG A 136 9.62 5.52 22.08
N ASP A 137 10.78 6.13 22.22
CA ASP A 137 11.02 7.18 23.23
C ASP A 137 10.70 8.55 22.63
N PHE A 138 9.45 8.94 22.71
CA PHE A 138 8.93 10.19 22.14
C PHE A 138 9.62 11.42 22.74
N ALA A 139 9.93 11.38 24.04
CA ALA A 139 10.61 12.47 24.72
C ALA A 139 12.04 12.63 24.22
N LEU A 140 12.78 11.53 24.07
CA LEU A 140 14.15 11.54 23.54
C LEU A 140 14.19 12.00 22.10
N ILE A 141 13.24 11.54 21.25
CA ILE A 141 13.13 11.94 19.84
C ILE A 141 12.85 13.44 19.75
N SER A 142 11.86 13.93 20.46
CA SER A 142 11.45 15.33 20.48
C SER A 142 12.58 16.25 21.00
N ALA A 143 13.24 15.86 22.09
CA ALA A 143 14.40 16.61 22.61
C ALA A 143 15.60 16.59 21.67
N THR A 144 15.84 15.48 20.96
CA THR A 144 16.91 15.39 19.96
C THR A 144 16.61 16.25 18.74
N ALA A 145 15.36 16.22 18.25
CA ALA A 145 14.93 17.09 17.16
C ALA A 145 15.11 18.58 17.49
N GLY A 146 14.76 19.00 18.72
CA GLY A 146 14.96 20.38 19.19
C GLY A 146 16.43 20.84 19.21
N LYS A 147 17.39 19.93 19.38
CA LYS A 147 18.84 20.23 19.35
C LYS A 147 19.39 20.40 17.93
N ILE A 148 18.67 19.96 16.89
CA ILE A 148 19.10 20.05 15.49
C ILE A 148 18.73 21.43 14.94
N GLN A 149 19.74 22.29 14.73
CA GLN A 149 19.55 23.67 14.26
C GLN A 149 19.74 23.83 12.75
N THR A 150 20.32 22.83 12.06
CA THR A 150 20.63 22.92 10.62
C THR A 150 19.48 22.46 9.73
N LEU A 151 18.50 21.77 10.30
CA LEU A 151 17.27 21.31 9.66
C LEU A 151 16.06 21.81 10.43
N THR A 152 14.94 22.00 9.73
CA THR A 152 13.66 22.40 10.31
C THR A 152 12.71 21.23 10.33
N MET A 153 11.92 21.09 11.40
CA MET A 153 10.87 20.07 11.46
C MET A 153 9.87 20.25 10.32
N SER A 154 9.65 19.20 9.55
CA SER A 154 8.73 19.18 8.41
C SER A 154 7.50 18.31 8.61
N GLY A 155 7.56 17.36 9.53
CA GLY A 155 6.43 16.48 9.81
C GLY A 155 6.61 15.61 11.05
N THR A 156 5.47 15.21 11.62
CA THR A 156 5.40 14.28 12.73
C THR A 156 4.29 13.27 12.44
N SER A 157 4.57 12.00 12.65
CA SER A 157 3.59 10.93 12.50
C SER A 157 3.75 9.89 13.59
N PHE A 158 2.62 9.25 13.93
CA PHE A 158 2.57 8.16 14.90
C PHE A 158 2.09 6.89 14.22
N SER A 159 2.57 5.76 14.68
CA SER A 159 2.17 4.46 14.17
C SER A 159 2.38 3.37 15.22
N LEU A 160 2.09 2.13 14.86
CA LEU A 160 2.51 0.98 15.65
C LEU A 160 3.91 0.55 15.25
N SER A 161 4.72 0.20 16.23
CA SER A 161 5.98 -0.49 15.97
C SER A 161 5.73 -1.84 15.28
N ARG A 162 6.71 -2.34 14.54
CA ARG A 162 6.60 -3.61 13.80
C ARG A 162 6.25 -4.78 14.73
N ASP A 163 6.79 -4.80 15.95
CA ASP A 163 6.54 -5.88 16.90
C ASP A 163 5.14 -5.79 17.49
N ALA A 164 4.69 -4.59 17.87
CA ALA A 164 3.34 -4.36 18.35
C ALA A 164 2.31 -4.72 17.26
N ARG A 165 2.55 -4.32 16.01
CA ARG A 165 1.70 -4.65 14.87
C ARG A 165 1.59 -6.16 14.66
N ARG A 166 2.71 -6.89 14.57
CA ARG A 166 2.71 -8.35 14.37
C ARG A 166 1.97 -9.11 15.47
N LYS A 167 2.20 -8.71 16.73
CA LYS A 167 1.49 -9.31 17.85
C LYS A 167 -0.01 -9.06 17.76
N LEU A 168 -0.38 -7.82 17.50
CA LEU A 168 -1.79 -7.41 17.40
C LEU A 168 -2.51 -8.09 16.23
N GLU A 169 -1.87 -8.23 15.08
CA GLU A 169 -2.41 -8.96 13.92
C GLU A 169 -2.73 -10.42 14.28
N SER A 170 -1.83 -11.09 15.00
CA SER A 170 -2.05 -12.46 15.46
C SER A 170 -3.26 -12.56 16.40
N ASP A 171 -3.37 -11.65 17.37
CA ASP A 171 -4.47 -11.62 18.32
C ASP A 171 -5.82 -11.33 17.64
N VAL A 172 -5.83 -10.36 16.72
CA VAL A 172 -7.02 -10.00 15.93
C VAL A 172 -7.43 -11.12 14.97
N GLN A 173 -6.46 -11.81 14.37
CA GLN A 173 -6.73 -12.97 13.51
C GLN A 173 -7.41 -14.09 14.31
N ALA A 174 -6.91 -14.41 15.50
CA ALA A 174 -7.53 -15.40 16.36
C ALA A 174 -8.99 -15.04 16.69
N LEU A 175 -9.24 -13.76 17.05
CA LEU A 175 -10.59 -13.25 17.31
C LEU A 175 -11.50 -13.33 16.08
N ALA A 176 -11.00 -13.01 14.90
CA ALA A 176 -11.76 -13.09 13.65
C ALA A 176 -12.14 -14.54 13.31
N ILE A 177 -11.20 -15.50 13.52
CA ILE A 177 -11.46 -16.93 13.32
C ILE A 177 -12.51 -17.45 14.31
N GLU A 178 -12.43 -17.05 15.57
CA GLU A 178 -13.44 -17.42 16.59
C GLU A 178 -14.84 -16.93 16.18
N ARG A 179 -14.94 -15.65 15.79
CA ARG A 179 -16.20 -15.06 15.33
C ARG A 179 -16.74 -15.73 14.06
N PHE A 180 -15.84 -16.11 13.13
CA PHE A 180 -16.23 -16.84 11.92
C PHE A 180 -16.82 -18.20 12.27
N LYS A 181 -16.20 -18.97 13.17
CA LYS A 181 -16.71 -20.26 13.64
C LYS A 181 -18.06 -20.11 14.34
N ALA A 182 -18.19 -19.14 15.26
CA ALA A 182 -19.44 -18.87 15.94
C ALA A 182 -20.57 -18.56 14.95
N ARG A 183 -20.28 -17.71 13.94
CA ARG A 183 -21.26 -17.38 12.90
C ARG A 183 -21.64 -18.60 12.04
N ALA A 184 -20.68 -19.47 11.73
CA ALA A 184 -20.94 -20.72 10.99
C ALA A 184 -21.86 -21.66 11.78
N ASP A 185 -21.66 -21.77 13.10
CA ASP A 185 -22.51 -22.54 13.99
C ASP A 185 -23.94 -21.95 14.08
N GLU A 186 -24.08 -20.64 14.21
CA GLU A 186 -25.37 -19.95 14.22
C GLU A 186 -26.14 -20.17 12.93
N VAL A 187 -25.48 -20.00 11.79
CA VAL A 187 -26.09 -20.19 10.46
C VAL A 187 -26.54 -21.64 10.28
N SER A 188 -25.68 -22.60 10.64
CA SER A 188 -26.00 -24.02 10.54
C SER A 188 -27.25 -24.36 11.34
N LYS A 189 -27.30 -23.97 12.61
CA LYS A 189 -28.44 -24.19 13.49
C LYS A 189 -29.72 -23.47 13.00
N GLY A 190 -29.55 -22.21 12.54
CA GLY A 190 -30.67 -21.39 12.06
C GLY A 190 -31.39 -21.99 10.83
N PHE A 191 -30.66 -22.73 9.99
CA PHE A 191 -31.20 -23.45 8.85
C PHE A 191 -31.62 -24.90 9.19
N GLY A 192 -31.52 -25.34 10.44
CA GLY A 192 -31.96 -26.68 10.89
C GLY A 192 -30.93 -27.78 10.60
N PHE A 193 -29.68 -27.43 10.34
CA PHE A 193 -28.61 -28.42 10.14
C PHE A 193 -27.86 -28.71 11.45
N SER A 194 -27.30 -29.91 11.54
CA SER A 194 -26.59 -30.36 12.75
C SER A 194 -25.17 -29.80 12.87
N GLY A 195 -24.59 -29.28 11.77
CA GLY A 195 -23.24 -28.75 11.71
C GLY A 195 -22.86 -28.32 10.31
N TYR A 196 -21.56 -28.07 10.11
CA TYR A 196 -21.01 -27.65 8.83
C TYR A 196 -19.62 -28.23 8.59
N SER A 197 -19.15 -28.15 7.35
CA SER A 197 -17.75 -28.33 6.98
C SER A 197 -17.25 -27.09 6.24
N LEU A 198 -16.00 -26.75 6.49
CA LEU A 198 -15.30 -25.67 5.78
C LEU A 198 -15.01 -26.11 4.35
N ARG A 199 -15.18 -25.24 3.38
CA ARG A 199 -14.84 -25.47 1.97
C ARG A 199 -13.69 -24.59 1.53
N GLU A 200 -13.89 -23.30 1.59
CA GLU A 200 -12.90 -22.31 1.21
C GLU A 200 -12.82 -21.24 2.31
N ILE A 201 -11.61 -20.84 2.65
CA ILE A 201 -11.38 -19.79 3.64
C ILE A 201 -10.35 -18.82 3.07
N ASN A 202 -10.67 -17.55 3.20
CA ASN A 202 -9.77 -16.43 2.92
C ASN A 202 -9.62 -15.60 4.18
N VAL A 203 -8.37 -15.31 4.56
CA VAL A 203 -8.04 -14.42 5.68
C VAL A 203 -7.34 -13.20 5.10
N SER A 204 -7.92 -12.03 5.29
CA SER A 204 -7.37 -10.76 4.83
C SER A 204 -7.20 -9.80 6.01
N SER A 205 -6.02 -9.24 6.14
CA SER A 205 -5.76 -8.10 7.03
C SER A 205 -5.92 -6.81 6.22
N ALA A 206 -6.78 -5.92 6.67
CA ALA A 206 -6.89 -4.59 6.11
C ALA A 206 -6.14 -3.62 7.03
N ASP A 207 -5.00 -3.13 6.57
CA ASP A 207 -4.34 -1.99 7.20
C ASP A 207 -5.20 -0.73 6.95
N GLN A 208 -6.15 -0.49 7.81
CA GLN A 208 -6.73 0.83 7.90
C GLN A 208 -5.83 1.65 8.83
N GLU A 209 -4.84 2.32 8.26
CA GLU A 209 -4.31 3.51 8.93
C GLU A 209 -5.48 4.48 9.05
N VAL A 210 -6.06 4.54 10.23
CA VAL A 210 -6.97 5.63 10.58
C VAL A 210 -6.13 6.90 10.47
N ARG A 211 -6.28 7.61 9.36
CA ARG A 211 -5.67 8.94 9.23
C ARG A 211 -6.22 9.76 10.39
N PRO A 212 -5.37 10.22 11.30
CA PRO A 212 -5.84 11.10 12.35
C PRO A 212 -6.54 12.27 11.68
N PHE A 213 -7.74 12.59 12.14
CA PHE A 213 -8.43 13.81 11.77
C PHE A 213 -7.50 14.96 12.13
N GLN A 214 -6.79 15.51 11.15
CA GLN A 214 -6.01 16.73 11.37
C GLN A 214 -7.01 17.86 11.47
N PRO A 215 -7.24 18.44 12.67
CA PRO A 215 -7.91 19.71 12.75
C PRO A 215 -7.05 20.69 11.95
N ARG A 216 -7.63 21.33 10.94
CA ARG A 216 -7.00 22.48 10.28
C ARG A 216 -6.73 23.52 11.36
N ALA A 217 -5.52 23.54 11.88
CA ALA A 217 -5.04 24.63 12.68
C ALA A 217 -5.05 25.86 11.76
N MET A 218 -5.96 26.79 12.01
CA MET A 218 -5.86 28.13 11.46
C MET A 218 -4.50 28.68 11.90
N ALA A 219 -3.68 29.01 10.91
CA ALA A 219 -2.37 29.62 11.12
C ALA A 219 -2.57 30.94 11.88
N MET A 220 -2.43 30.91 13.18
CA MET A 220 -2.09 32.10 13.95
C MET A 220 -0.58 32.28 13.79
N GLU A 221 -0.19 33.42 13.24
CA GLU A 221 1.22 33.86 13.23
C GLU A 221 1.73 33.92 14.68
N ALA A 222 2.35 32.83 15.11
CA ALA A 222 3.15 32.83 16.32
C ALA A 222 4.57 33.22 15.92
N LYS A 223 5.03 34.41 16.33
CA LYS A 223 6.43 34.78 16.39
C LYS A 223 7.19 33.65 17.11
N ALA A 224 7.93 32.89 16.35
CA ALA A 224 8.78 31.85 16.88
C ALA A 224 9.90 32.47 17.72
N ALA A 225 9.76 32.44 19.02
CA ALA A 225 10.90 32.43 19.91
C ALA A 225 11.59 31.09 19.69
N MET A 226 12.84 31.09 19.22
CA MET A 226 13.69 29.92 19.15
C MET A 226 13.94 29.45 20.59
N SER A 227 13.16 28.48 21.04
CA SER A 227 13.41 27.81 22.32
C SER A 227 13.83 26.36 22.03
N ASP A 228 14.87 25.88 22.73
CA ASP A 228 15.30 24.48 22.79
C ASP A 228 14.20 23.56 23.44
N ALA A 229 12.99 24.05 23.56
CA ALA A 229 11.88 23.31 24.14
C ALA A 229 11.49 22.14 23.24
N ALA A 230 11.35 20.98 23.83
CA ALA A 230 10.82 19.79 23.16
C ALA A 230 9.42 20.08 22.59
N VAL A 231 9.19 19.68 21.34
CA VAL A 231 7.86 19.81 20.73
C VAL A 231 6.90 18.88 21.47
N PRO A 232 5.78 19.38 22.01
CA PRO A 232 4.80 18.52 22.66
C PRO A 232 4.17 17.59 21.60
N VAL A 233 4.22 16.27 21.88
CA VAL A 233 3.70 15.24 20.99
C VAL A 233 2.85 14.26 21.77
N GLU A 234 1.66 13.97 21.30
CA GLU A 234 0.75 12.99 21.87
C GLU A 234 0.34 11.97 20.82
N ALA A 235 0.47 10.69 21.17
CA ALA A 235 0.10 9.58 20.31
C ALA A 235 -1.42 9.40 20.23
N GLY A 236 -1.91 9.10 19.07
CA GLY A 236 -3.27 8.63 18.85
C GLY A 236 -3.40 7.12 19.09
N LYS A 237 -4.49 6.55 18.54
CA LYS A 237 -4.73 5.11 18.52
C LYS A 237 -4.72 4.58 17.11
N SER A 238 -4.33 3.32 16.95
CA SER A 238 -4.41 2.57 15.71
C SER A 238 -5.37 1.40 15.87
N THR A 239 -6.17 1.15 14.83
CA THR A 239 -7.07 -0.01 14.76
C THR A 239 -6.50 -1.01 13.76
N VAL A 240 -6.29 -2.23 14.22
CA VAL A 240 -5.97 -3.37 13.33
C VAL A 240 -7.25 -4.17 13.12
N ASN A 241 -7.55 -4.49 11.88
CA ASN A 241 -8.73 -5.23 11.47
C ASN A 241 -8.33 -6.43 10.62
N VAL A 242 -8.87 -7.61 10.95
CA VAL A 242 -8.72 -8.84 10.15
C VAL A 242 -10.10 -9.37 9.81
N THR A 243 -10.31 -9.70 8.55
CA THR A 243 -11.54 -10.30 8.07
C THR A 243 -11.27 -11.73 7.62
N VAL A 244 -12.06 -12.65 8.14
CA VAL A 244 -12.13 -14.04 7.71
C VAL A 244 -13.40 -14.21 6.92
N SER A 245 -13.28 -14.63 5.67
CA SER A 245 -14.40 -14.92 4.77
C SER A 245 -14.24 -16.31 4.16
N GLY A 246 -15.35 -16.90 3.78
CA GLY A 246 -15.28 -18.22 3.17
C GLY A 246 -16.63 -18.86 2.96
N SER A 247 -16.60 -20.05 2.39
CA SER A 247 -17.79 -20.87 2.17
C SER A 247 -17.81 -22.09 3.09
N ILE A 248 -18.98 -22.37 3.64
CA ILE A 248 -19.25 -23.55 4.45
C ILE A 248 -20.31 -24.40 3.76
N GLN A 249 -20.24 -25.70 3.96
CA GLN A 249 -21.29 -26.64 3.55
C GLN A 249 -22.03 -27.13 4.79
N LEU A 250 -23.33 -26.88 4.85
CA LEU A 250 -24.21 -27.30 5.92
C LEU A 250 -24.43 -28.83 5.87
N LYS A 251 -24.49 -29.47 7.04
CA LYS A 251 -24.62 -30.95 7.21
C LYS A 251 -25.74 -31.28 8.19
#